data_a5100fefbf11e3b2355a35c2c5cbd22b
#
_entry.id   a5100fefbf11e3b2355a35c2c5cbd22b
#
_cell.length_a   1.000
_cell.length_b   1.000
_cell.length_c   1.000
_cell.angle_alpha   90.00
_cell.angle_beta   90.00
_cell.angle_gamma   90.00
#
_symmetry.space_group_name_H-M   'P 1'
#
loop_
_entity.id
_entity.type
_entity.pdbx_description
1 polymer ?
#
loop_
_entity_poly.entity_id
_entity_poly.type
_entity_poly.pdbx_seq_one_letter_code
_entity_poly.pdbx_strand_id
1 'polypeptide(L)'
;MTGKVIAVTGASGAIGQKLVKLLFSKGFSVVGLCRNPPENEVEEIIWRRFSLSDPAEVTAEKLGDVDQVVHLAAVIPGKVPKEEGDASHWNVNVLGTQRLIEAMTIAKTKRLVLTGTANVYEPDQPEATEISPFGPRSRVLYLASKAAQEWLAASMCKTSEIDCAILRISSVIGDGRGIIDKLAVELAAGQQIRMEEGAAFGADFIDCDDVCQGLLIAVEAELCGIYNLSSGRRTELLDIVLELAQNLGRTPEAIELVHVDRAPDTGFPAINSDRLRSYGFNPKPLSDVLARIAFDAKTRTAVN
;
A
#
# COMPACT_ATOMS: atom_id res chain seq x y z
N MET A 1 5.79 12.74 24.56
CA MET A 1 4.91 11.64 24.05
C MET A 1 3.58 12.26 23.73
N THR A 2 2.96 11.97 22.59
CA THR A 2 1.68 12.56 22.16
C THR A 2 0.50 12.10 23.03
N GLY A 3 0.68 11.05 23.83
CA GLY A 3 -0.36 10.41 24.64
C GLY A 3 -1.42 9.64 23.82
N LYS A 4 -1.42 9.76 22.47
CA LYS A 4 -2.39 9.08 21.61
C LYS A 4 -1.98 7.63 21.32
N VAL A 5 -2.98 6.74 21.33
CA VAL A 5 -2.83 5.32 21.01
C VAL A 5 -3.31 5.05 19.58
N ILE A 6 -2.41 4.57 18.74
CA ILE A 6 -2.69 4.28 17.32
C ILE A 6 -2.69 2.77 17.11
N ALA A 7 -3.81 2.21 16.65
CA ALA A 7 -3.85 0.82 16.21
C ALA A 7 -3.57 0.73 14.71
N VAL A 8 -2.73 -0.23 14.31
CA VAL A 8 -2.39 -0.50 12.89
C VAL A 8 -2.83 -1.91 12.54
N THR A 9 -3.83 -2.08 11.69
CA THR A 9 -4.18 -3.40 11.17
C THR A 9 -3.25 -3.79 10.03
N GLY A 10 -2.96 -5.09 9.88
CA GLY A 10 -1.95 -5.52 8.91
C GLY A 10 -0.52 -5.12 9.31
N ALA A 11 -0.29 -4.91 10.59
CA ALA A 11 0.98 -4.45 11.16
C ALA A 11 2.18 -5.34 10.85
N SER A 12 1.99 -6.64 10.60
CA SER A 12 3.05 -7.58 10.17
C SER A 12 3.35 -7.55 8.66
N GLY A 13 2.60 -6.76 7.88
CA GLY A 13 2.85 -6.54 6.45
C GLY A 13 4.08 -5.67 6.19
N ALA A 14 4.47 -5.53 4.91
CA ALA A 14 5.65 -4.73 4.53
C ALA A 14 5.51 -3.26 4.96
N ILE A 15 4.41 -2.60 4.61
CA ILE A 15 4.12 -1.23 5.04
C ILE A 15 3.90 -1.18 6.56
N GLY A 16 3.14 -2.14 7.10
CA GLY A 16 2.77 -2.17 8.51
C GLY A 16 3.97 -2.19 9.46
N GLN A 17 4.97 -3.06 9.20
CA GLN A 17 6.19 -3.15 10.01
C GLN A 17 7.00 -1.85 10.03
N LYS A 18 7.05 -1.14 8.90
CA LYS A 18 7.72 0.16 8.82
C LYS A 18 6.92 1.24 9.54
N LEU A 19 5.61 1.26 9.33
CA LEU A 19 4.71 2.26 9.91
C LEU A 19 4.66 2.18 11.43
N VAL A 20 4.56 0.97 12.03
CA VAL A 20 4.51 0.85 13.50
C VAL A 20 5.78 1.38 14.16
N LYS A 21 6.95 1.13 13.55
CA LYS A 21 8.23 1.67 14.01
C LYS A 21 8.30 3.20 13.86
N LEU A 22 7.81 3.73 12.73
CA LEU A 22 7.78 5.15 12.46
C LEU A 22 6.87 5.88 13.46
N LEU A 23 5.64 5.39 13.68
CA LEU A 23 4.71 5.95 14.66
C LEU A 23 5.30 5.94 16.07
N PHE A 24 5.90 4.82 16.47
CA PHE A 24 6.58 4.72 17.76
C PHE A 24 7.70 5.75 17.89
N SER A 25 8.57 5.89 16.87
CA SER A 25 9.66 6.88 16.88
C SER A 25 9.18 8.34 16.97
N LYS A 26 7.92 8.59 16.61
CA LYS A 26 7.25 9.89 16.73
C LYS A 26 6.53 10.09 18.08
N GLY A 27 6.65 9.13 18.99
CA GLY A 27 6.13 9.22 20.35
C GLY A 27 4.66 8.83 20.51
N PHE A 28 4.09 8.10 19.54
CA PHE A 28 2.77 7.46 19.69
C PHE A 28 2.90 6.16 20.48
N SER A 29 1.87 5.81 21.24
CA SER A 29 1.66 4.44 21.71
C SER A 29 1.06 3.63 20.56
N VAL A 30 1.65 2.45 20.24
CA VAL A 30 1.27 1.70 19.04
C VAL A 30 0.73 0.32 19.39
N VAL A 31 -0.43 -0.02 18.82
CA VAL A 31 -1.03 -1.35 18.89
C VAL A 31 -0.96 -2.00 17.51
N GLY A 32 -0.13 -3.01 17.34
CA GLY A 32 -0.02 -3.79 16.11
C GLY A 32 -1.07 -4.90 16.06
N LEU A 33 -2.00 -4.80 15.11
CA LEU A 33 -3.08 -5.77 14.90
C LEU A 33 -2.74 -6.65 13.68
N CYS A 34 -2.51 -7.96 13.88
CA CYS A 34 -2.18 -8.89 12.80
C CYS A 34 -2.54 -10.35 13.15
N ARG A 35 -2.62 -11.20 12.13
CA ARG A 35 -2.97 -12.63 12.31
C ARG A 35 -1.90 -13.39 13.09
N ASN A 36 -0.64 -13.09 12.81
CA ASN A 36 0.51 -13.72 13.43
C ASN A 36 1.42 -12.62 13.97
N PRO A 37 1.31 -12.27 15.26
CA PRO A 37 2.25 -11.36 15.92
C PRO A 37 3.69 -11.90 15.81
N PRO A 38 4.70 -11.03 15.64
CA PRO A 38 6.10 -11.46 15.62
C PRO A 38 6.50 -12.02 16.97
N GLU A 39 7.32 -13.10 16.98
CA GLU A 39 7.79 -13.75 18.20
C GLU A 39 8.87 -12.94 18.95
N ASN A 40 9.67 -12.16 18.20
CA ASN A 40 10.70 -11.29 18.74
C ASN A 40 10.17 -9.85 18.76
N GLU A 41 9.45 -9.50 19.79
CA GLU A 41 8.82 -8.19 19.93
C GLU A 41 9.85 -7.12 20.28
N VAL A 42 9.74 -5.98 19.61
CA VAL A 42 10.24 -4.72 20.17
C VAL A 42 9.33 -4.45 21.36
N GLU A 43 9.83 -4.47 22.59
CA GLU A 43 9.06 -4.32 23.85
C GLU A 43 8.10 -3.11 23.88
N GLU A 44 8.22 -2.25 22.91
CA GLU A 44 7.61 -0.94 22.80
C GLU A 44 6.31 -0.92 21.98
N ILE A 45 5.99 -2.01 21.24
CA ILE A 45 4.78 -2.13 20.42
C ILE A 45 3.88 -3.23 21.01
N ILE A 46 2.65 -2.88 21.34
CA ILE A 46 1.67 -3.83 21.85
C ILE A 46 1.09 -4.65 20.68
N TRP A 47 1.49 -5.90 20.55
CA TRP A 47 0.96 -6.77 19.51
C TRP A 47 -0.29 -7.51 19.97
N ARG A 48 -1.34 -7.54 19.14
CA ARG A 48 -2.57 -8.28 19.39
C ARG A 48 -2.94 -9.14 18.19
N ARG A 49 -3.28 -10.40 18.42
CA ARG A 49 -3.78 -11.27 17.35
C ARG A 49 -5.15 -10.80 16.90
N PHE A 50 -5.27 -10.57 15.58
CA PHE A 50 -6.45 -9.99 14.95
C PHE A 50 -6.66 -10.55 13.55
N SER A 51 -7.92 -10.80 13.19
CA SER A 51 -8.36 -11.13 11.83
C SER A 51 -9.55 -10.26 11.45
N LEU A 52 -9.63 -9.84 10.18
CA LEU A 52 -10.81 -9.16 9.63
C LEU A 52 -12.05 -10.06 9.56
N SER A 53 -11.91 -11.37 9.84
CA SER A 53 -13.03 -12.30 10.00
C SER A 53 -13.56 -12.40 11.43
N ASP A 54 -12.85 -11.81 12.42
CA ASP A 54 -13.29 -11.82 13.81
C ASP A 54 -14.61 -11.04 13.93
N PRO A 55 -15.54 -11.42 14.84
CA PRO A 55 -16.71 -10.63 15.19
C PRO A 55 -16.34 -9.21 15.64
N ALA A 56 -17.25 -8.26 15.42
CA ALA A 56 -17.00 -6.86 15.76
C ALA A 56 -16.77 -6.66 17.27
N GLU A 57 -17.49 -7.38 18.12
CA GLU A 57 -17.37 -7.34 19.58
C GLU A 57 -15.96 -7.78 20.03
N VAL A 58 -15.45 -8.89 19.47
CA VAL A 58 -14.10 -9.41 19.75
C VAL A 58 -13.03 -8.42 19.29
N THR A 59 -13.25 -7.76 18.14
CA THR A 59 -12.34 -6.75 17.63
C THR A 59 -12.38 -5.48 18.47
N ALA A 60 -13.55 -5.09 18.97
CA ALA A 60 -13.71 -3.93 19.85
C ALA A 60 -12.93 -4.09 21.16
N GLU A 61 -12.94 -5.28 21.77
CA GLU A 61 -12.11 -5.59 22.94
C GLU A 61 -10.61 -5.44 22.63
N LYS A 62 -10.19 -5.82 21.44
CA LYS A 62 -8.79 -5.67 21.00
C LYS A 62 -8.42 -4.21 20.69
N LEU A 63 -9.36 -3.37 20.33
CA LEU A 63 -9.13 -1.93 20.18
C LEU A 63 -8.94 -1.25 21.55
N GLY A 64 -9.82 -1.55 22.53
CA GLY A 64 -9.72 -0.91 23.85
C GLY A 64 -9.74 0.62 23.74
N ASP A 65 -8.78 1.28 24.39
CA ASP A 65 -8.65 2.75 24.44
C ASP A 65 -7.85 3.33 23.24
N VAL A 66 -8.06 2.79 22.03
CA VAL A 66 -7.42 3.27 20.80
C VAL A 66 -8.08 4.56 20.32
N ASP A 67 -7.28 5.62 20.13
CA ASP A 67 -7.75 6.90 19.61
C ASP A 67 -8.02 6.87 18.11
N GLN A 68 -7.16 6.17 17.36
CA GLN A 68 -7.19 6.14 15.89
C GLN A 68 -6.75 4.79 15.35
N VAL A 69 -7.39 4.34 14.27
CA VAL A 69 -7.02 3.12 13.52
C VAL A 69 -6.41 3.51 12.17
N VAL A 70 -5.25 2.94 11.85
CA VAL A 70 -4.70 2.91 10.48
C VAL A 70 -4.96 1.53 9.89
N HIS A 71 -5.81 1.47 8.86
CA HIS A 71 -6.27 0.21 8.28
C HIS A 71 -5.48 -0.16 7.03
N LEU A 72 -4.48 -1.05 7.19
CA LEU A 72 -3.64 -1.58 6.11
C LEU A 72 -3.99 -3.02 5.74
N ALA A 73 -4.71 -3.75 6.59
CA ALA A 73 -5.02 -5.15 6.35
C ALA A 73 -5.90 -5.30 5.11
N ALA A 74 -5.42 -6.08 4.14
CA ALA A 74 -6.14 -6.40 2.91
C ALA A 74 -5.61 -7.70 2.29
N VAL A 75 -6.43 -8.36 1.49
CA VAL A 75 -5.99 -9.37 0.53
C VAL A 75 -5.65 -8.67 -0.78
N ILE A 76 -4.43 -8.87 -1.26
CA ILE A 76 -3.91 -8.29 -2.51
C ILE A 76 -3.73 -9.38 -3.58
N PRO A 77 -3.67 -9.01 -4.88
CA PRO A 77 -3.41 -9.96 -5.96
C PRO A 77 -2.18 -10.83 -5.69
N GLY A 78 -2.24 -12.10 -6.07
CA GLY A 78 -1.15 -13.07 -5.85
C GLY A 78 -0.99 -13.60 -4.42
N LYS A 79 -1.79 -13.09 -3.45
CA LYS A 79 -1.83 -13.58 -2.07
C LYS A 79 -3.20 -14.10 -1.64
N VAL A 80 -4.03 -14.45 -2.62
CA VAL A 80 -5.34 -15.05 -2.40
C VAL A 80 -5.14 -16.50 -1.96
N PRO A 81 -5.75 -16.95 -0.84
CA PRO A 81 -5.77 -18.37 -0.47
C PRO A 81 -6.43 -19.20 -1.57
N LYS A 82 -5.81 -20.32 -1.97
CA LYS A 82 -6.30 -21.15 -3.07
C LYS A 82 -7.73 -21.67 -2.85
N GLU A 83 -8.08 -21.91 -1.60
CA GLU A 83 -9.37 -22.45 -1.19
C GLU A 83 -10.50 -21.41 -1.23
N GLU A 84 -10.17 -20.12 -1.06
CA GLU A 84 -11.15 -19.02 -1.00
C GLU A 84 -11.39 -18.36 -2.37
N GLY A 85 -10.46 -18.54 -3.31
CA GLY A 85 -10.55 -17.93 -4.63
C GLY A 85 -10.75 -16.40 -4.59
N ASP A 86 -11.31 -15.86 -5.65
CA ASP A 86 -11.54 -14.41 -5.79
C ASP A 86 -12.51 -13.82 -4.75
N ALA A 87 -13.36 -14.64 -4.13
CA ALA A 87 -14.29 -14.22 -3.08
C ALA A 87 -13.57 -13.65 -1.85
N SER A 88 -12.29 -14.06 -1.60
CA SER A 88 -11.50 -13.54 -0.49
C SER A 88 -11.27 -12.02 -0.56
N HIS A 89 -11.16 -11.46 -1.77
CA HIS A 89 -11.05 -10.00 -1.91
C HIS A 89 -12.28 -9.28 -1.35
N TRP A 90 -13.47 -9.82 -1.61
CA TRP A 90 -14.71 -9.23 -1.08
C TRP A 90 -14.85 -9.47 0.42
N ASN A 91 -14.69 -10.70 0.87
CA ASN A 91 -14.88 -11.09 2.26
C ASN A 91 -13.93 -10.37 3.22
N VAL A 92 -12.68 -10.17 2.80
CA VAL A 92 -11.65 -9.53 3.64
C VAL A 92 -11.67 -8.02 3.45
N ASN A 93 -11.59 -7.53 2.21
CA ASN A 93 -11.43 -6.09 1.99
C ASN A 93 -12.72 -5.32 2.26
N VAL A 94 -13.89 -5.85 1.89
CA VAL A 94 -15.17 -5.14 2.05
C VAL A 94 -15.83 -5.50 3.39
N LEU A 95 -16.22 -6.77 3.58
CA LEU A 95 -16.90 -7.20 4.79
C LEU A 95 -16.03 -7.13 6.03
N GLY A 96 -14.72 -7.36 5.88
CA GLY A 96 -13.76 -7.19 6.98
C GLY A 96 -13.63 -5.74 7.43
N THR A 97 -13.64 -4.79 6.49
CA THR A 97 -13.66 -3.35 6.82
C THR A 97 -14.98 -2.94 7.49
N GLN A 98 -16.10 -3.49 7.04
CA GLN A 98 -17.40 -3.30 7.72
C GLN A 98 -17.28 -3.68 9.20
N ARG A 99 -16.83 -4.91 9.50
CA ARG A 99 -16.68 -5.39 10.88
C ARG A 99 -15.73 -4.54 11.71
N LEU A 100 -14.66 -4.05 11.09
CA LEU A 100 -13.71 -3.14 11.76
C LEU A 100 -14.39 -1.83 12.15
N ILE A 101 -15.19 -1.21 11.29
CA ILE A 101 -15.90 0.04 11.58
C ILE A 101 -16.97 -0.19 12.65
N GLU A 102 -17.69 -1.31 12.61
CA GLU A 102 -18.61 -1.73 13.66
C GLU A 102 -17.89 -1.85 15.02
N ALA A 103 -16.72 -2.50 15.03
CA ALA A 103 -15.88 -2.63 16.22
C ALA A 103 -15.40 -1.27 16.74
N MET A 104 -14.99 -0.36 15.86
CA MET A 104 -14.60 1.01 16.22
C MET A 104 -15.78 1.77 16.86
N THR A 105 -16.99 1.57 16.36
CA THR A 105 -18.21 2.18 16.93
C THR A 105 -18.45 1.66 18.36
N ILE A 106 -18.33 0.36 18.58
CA ILE A 106 -18.46 -0.28 19.92
C ILE A 106 -17.37 0.23 20.88
N ALA A 107 -16.11 0.27 20.41
CA ALA A 107 -14.95 0.74 21.18
C ALA A 107 -14.90 2.27 21.35
N LYS A 108 -15.81 3.02 20.69
CA LYS A 108 -15.84 4.49 20.64
C LYS A 108 -14.57 5.12 20.04
N THR A 109 -13.85 4.39 19.20
CA THR A 109 -12.70 4.92 18.43
C THR A 109 -13.21 5.87 17.35
N LYS A 110 -12.71 7.09 17.31
CA LYS A 110 -13.31 8.19 16.53
C LYS A 110 -12.60 8.50 15.21
N ARG A 111 -11.46 7.87 14.91
CA ARG A 111 -10.67 8.21 13.71
C ARG A 111 -10.21 6.96 12.97
N LEU A 112 -10.40 6.99 11.64
CA LEU A 112 -9.94 5.94 10.71
C LEU A 112 -9.07 6.56 9.61
N VAL A 113 -7.88 6.03 9.43
CA VAL A 113 -7.08 6.21 8.21
C VAL A 113 -7.15 4.91 7.42
N LEU A 114 -7.87 4.93 6.30
CA LEU A 114 -8.04 3.78 5.41
C LEU A 114 -7.08 3.87 4.23
N THR A 115 -6.36 2.80 3.93
CA THR A 115 -5.60 2.71 2.68
C THR A 115 -6.50 2.22 1.54
N GLY A 116 -6.71 3.09 0.55
CA GLY A 116 -7.29 2.80 -0.74
C GLY A 116 -6.21 2.46 -1.78
N THR A 117 -6.57 2.49 -3.06
CA THR A 117 -5.61 2.39 -4.17
C THR A 117 -5.95 3.39 -5.27
N ALA A 118 -4.94 4.08 -5.80
CA ALA A 118 -5.10 4.97 -6.93
C ALA A 118 -5.31 4.24 -8.26
N ASN A 119 -5.05 2.94 -8.30
CA ASN A 119 -5.28 2.10 -9.47
C ASN A 119 -6.79 1.86 -9.77
N VAL A 120 -7.69 2.45 -8.98
CA VAL A 120 -9.14 2.48 -9.26
C VAL A 120 -9.53 3.52 -10.31
N TYR A 121 -8.68 4.50 -10.59
CA TYR A 121 -8.97 5.53 -11.58
C TYR A 121 -8.98 4.99 -13.01
N GLU A 122 -9.77 5.63 -13.87
CA GLU A 122 -9.73 5.34 -15.31
C GLU A 122 -8.32 5.55 -15.86
N PRO A 123 -7.78 4.56 -16.61
CA PRO A 123 -6.42 4.63 -17.12
C PRO A 123 -6.23 5.63 -18.29
N ASP A 124 -7.30 5.95 -19.03
CA ASP A 124 -7.23 6.76 -20.26
C ASP A 124 -7.22 8.27 -19.99
N GLN A 125 -6.50 8.69 -18.95
CA GLN A 125 -6.29 10.10 -18.62
C GLN A 125 -4.81 10.35 -18.33
N PRO A 126 -4.27 11.53 -18.64
CA PRO A 126 -2.86 11.82 -18.42
C PRO A 126 -2.49 11.85 -16.92
N GLU A 127 -3.41 12.37 -16.11
CA GLU A 127 -3.26 12.49 -14.67
C GLU A 127 -4.62 12.33 -13.97
N ALA A 128 -4.63 11.61 -12.85
CA ALA A 128 -5.81 11.44 -12.01
C ALA A 128 -5.72 12.26 -10.73
N THR A 129 -6.81 12.89 -10.35
CA THR A 129 -7.01 13.61 -9.09
C THR A 129 -8.04 12.88 -8.22
N GLU A 130 -8.26 13.31 -6.97
CA GLU A 130 -9.22 12.69 -6.06
C GLU A 130 -10.68 12.71 -6.58
N ILE A 131 -10.99 13.59 -7.52
CA ILE A 131 -12.32 13.71 -8.14
C ILE A 131 -12.41 13.00 -9.51
N SER A 132 -11.33 12.40 -10.00
CA SER A 132 -11.33 11.65 -11.26
C SER A 132 -12.23 10.41 -11.17
N PRO A 133 -12.85 10.01 -12.29
CA PRO A 133 -13.75 8.85 -12.31
C PRO A 133 -12.99 7.53 -12.03
N PHE A 134 -13.74 6.56 -11.51
CA PHE A 134 -13.27 5.19 -11.35
C PHE A 134 -13.56 4.38 -12.62
N GLY A 135 -12.57 3.67 -13.08
CA GLY A 135 -12.69 2.81 -14.26
C GLY A 135 -11.72 1.63 -14.21
N PRO A 136 -11.79 0.79 -13.17
CA PRO A 136 -10.85 -0.30 -13.04
C PRO A 136 -11.00 -1.28 -14.21
N ARG A 137 -9.99 -1.36 -15.06
CA ARG A 137 -9.93 -2.32 -16.20
C ARG A 137 -9.43 -3.70 -15.79
N SER A 138 -8.97 -3.86 -14.55
CA SER A 138 -8.47 -5.14 -14.06
C SER A 138 -9.58 -6.19 -14.03
N ARG A 139 -9.27 -7.37 -14.57
CA ARG A 139 -10.12 -8.56 -14.45
C ARG A 139 -10.07 -9.17 -13.04
N VAL A 140 -9.18 -8.67 -12.19
CA VAL A 140 -9.06 -9.12 -10.81
C VAL A 140 -10.05 -8.36 -9.93
N LEU A 141 -10.85 -9.06 -9.13
CA LEU A 141 -11.83 -8.47 -8.22
C LEU A 141 -11.23 -7.57 -7.14
N TYR A 142 -9.91 -7.54 -7.02
CA TYR A 142 -9.21 -6.69 -6.06
C TYR A 142 -9.58 -5.20 -6.20
N LEU A 143 -9.46 -4.61 -7.40
CA LEU A 143 -9.76 -3.19 -7.59
C LEU A 143 -11.22 -2.87 -7.31
N ALA A 144 -12.14 -3.76 -7.75
CA ALA A 144 -13.56 -3.64 -7.43
C ALA A 144 -13.81 -3.69 -5.91
N SER A 145 -13.13 -4.61 -5.20
CA SER A 145 -13.24 -4.71 -3.74
C SER A 145 -12.69 -3.48 -3.03
N LYS A 146 -11.61 -2.87 -3.53
CA LYS A 146 -11.04 -1.65 -2.96
C LYS A 146 -11.94 -0.43 -3.17
N ALA A 147 -12.55 -0.30 -4.35
CA ALA A 147 -13.53 0.76 -4.62
C ALA A 147 -14.78 0.61 -3.73
N ALA A 148 -15.31 -0.61 -3.60
CA ALA A 148 -16.43 -0.91 -2.72
C ALA A 148 -16.10 -0.67 -1.24
N GLN A 149 -14.89 -1.07 -0.79
CA GLN A 149 -14.37 -0.81 0.55
C GLN A 149 -14.38 0.69 0.89
N GLU A 150 -13.91 1.51 -0.05
CA GLU A 150 -13.82 2.96 0.11
C GLU A 150 -15.20 3.60 0.27
N TRP A 151 -16.16 3.23 -0.58
CA TRP A 151 -17.54 3.73 -0.51
C TRP A 151 -18.25 3.28 0.75
N LEU A 152 -18.10 2.02 1.12
CA LEU A 152 -18.65 1.46 2.35
C LEU A 152 -18.11 2.20 3.58
N ALA A 153 -16.77 2.35 3.66
CA ALA A 153 -16.11 3.02 4.78
C ALA A 153 -16.56 4.49 4.90
N ALA A 154 -16.60 5.24 3.79
CA ALA A 154 -17.05 6.63 3.79
C ALA A 154 -18.51 6.77 4.31
N SER A 155 -19.40 5.86 3.88
CA SER A 155 -20.80 5.86 4.31
C SER A 155 -20.94 5.49 5.79
N MET A 156 -20.33 4.39 6.23
CA MET A 156 -20.42 3.91 7.61
C MET A 156 -19.79 4.87 8.60
N CYS A 157 -18.59 5.39 8.31
CA CYS A 157 -17.91 6.36 9.18
C CYS A 157 -18.75 7.62 9.38
N LYS A 158 -19.39 8.12 8.31
CA LYS A 158 -20.31 9.28 8.42
C LYS A 158 -21.49 8.97 9.34
N THR A 159 -22.09 7.79 9.24
CA THR A 159 -23.24 7.39 10.06
C THR A 159 -22.84 7.16 11.52
N SER A 160 -21.61 6.66 11.78
CA SER A 160 -21.10 6.35 13.11
C SER A 160 -20.31 7.51 13.74
N GLU A 161 -20.30 8.69 13.12
CA GLU A 161 -19.54 9.86 13.58
C GLU A 161 -18.04 9.54 13.79
N ILE A 162 -17.45 8.80 12.84
CA ILE A 162 -16.03 8.49 12.77
C ILE A 162 -15.40 9.36 11.69
N ASP A 163 -14.41 10.17 12.03
CA ASP A 163 -13.61 10.91 11.06
C ASP A 163 -12.78 9.94 10.22
N CYS A 164 -12.94 10.00 8.91
CA CYS A 164 -12.31 9.06 8.00
C CYS A 164 -11.43 9.78 6.97
N ALA A 165 -10.15 9.43 6.94
CA ALA A 165 -9.23 9.76 5.85
C ALA A 165 -9.02 8.52 4.98
N ILE A 166 -9.15 8.67 3.67
CA ILE A 166 -8.90 7.61 2.68
C ILE A 166 -7.69 8.02 1.86
N LEU A 167 -6.60 7.25 1.95
CA LEU A 167 -5.39 7.48 1.18
C LEU A 167 -5.34 6.51 0.00
N ARG A 168 -5.55 7.01 -1.21
CA ARG A 168 -5.42 6.25 -2.46
C ARG A 168 -3.96 6.15 -2.84
N ILE A 169 -3.36 5.00 -2.54
CA ILE A 169 -1.93 4.75 -2.74
C ILE A 169 -1.69 4.30 -4.18
N SER A 170 -0.69 4.87 -4.85
CA SER A 170 -0.22 4.44 -6.16
C SER A 170 0.56 3.11 -6.09
N SER A 171 1.31 2.73 -7.11
CA SER A 171 2.00 1.44 -7.15
C SER A 171 3.22 1.44 -6.23
N VAL A 172 3.14 0.71 -5.13
CA VAL A 172 4.20 0.67 -4.10
C VAL A 172 5.38 -0.18 -4.54
N ILE A 173 6.61 0.34 -4.36
CA ILE A 173 7.88 -0.33 -4.59
C ILE A 173 8.81 -0.20 -3.37
N GLY A 174 9.91 -0.96 -3.36
CA GLY A 174 10.91 -0.87 -2.29
C GLY A 174 10.44 -1.45 -0.96
N ASP A 175 9.45 -2.35 -1.01
CA ASP A 175 8.96 -3.11 0.14
C ASP A 175 9.71 -4.44 0.35
N GLY A 176 10.63 -4.76 -0.56
CA GLY A 176 11.41 -5.99 -0.58
C GLY A 176 10.65 -7.23 -1.06
N ARG A 177 9.39 -7.10 -1.48
CA ARG A 177 8.49 -8.22 -1.84
C ARG A 177 7.78 -8.04 -3.18
N GLY A 178 7.75 -6.81 -3.72
CA GLY A 178 7.10 -6.45 -4.97
C GLY A 178 7.81 -7.01 -6.20
N ILE A 179 7.18 -6.82 -7.38
CA ILE A 179 7.75 -7.27 -8.66
C ILE A 179 9.06 -6.54 -8.97
N ILE A 180 9.14 -5.24 -8.70
CA ILE A 180 10.34 -4.44 -8.96
C ILE A 180 11.52 -4.93 -8.09
N ASP A 181 11.27 -5.22 -6.80
CA ASP A 181 12.29 -5.77 -5.91
C ASP A 181 12.79 -7.15 -6.38
N LYS A 182 11.90 -8.00 -6.91
CA LYS A 182 12.26 -9.31 -7.47
C LYS A 182 13.11 -9.17 -8.72
N LEU A 183 12.70 -8.31 -9.67
CA LEU A 183 13.46 -8.04 -10.88
C LEU A 183 14.87 -7.50 -10.56
N ALA A 184 14.99 -6.65 -9.54
CA ALA A 184 16.29 -6.17 -9.08
C ALA A 184 17.18 -7.30 -8.56
N VAL A 185 16.64 -8.27 -7.80
CA VAL A 185 17.37 -9.44 -7.30
C VAL A 185 17.79 -10.36 -8.46
N GLU A 186 16.91 -10.61 -9.43
CA GLU A 186 17.23 -11.42 -10.64
C GLU A 186 18.35 -10.76 -11.45
N LEU A 187 18.28 -9.44 -11.69
CA LEU A 187 19.34 -8.69 -12.36
C LEU A 187 20.66 -8.73 -11.57
N ALA A 188 20.62 -8.59 -10.25
CA ALA A 188 21.79 -8.67 -9.38
C ALA A 188 22.44 -10.06 -9.40
N ALA A 189 21.61 -11.11 -9.52
CA ALA A 189 22.05 -12.50 -9.69
C ALA A 189 22.60 -12.82 -11.11
N GLY A 190 22.65 -11.84 -12.00
CA GLY A 190 23.17 -12.04 -13.36
C GLY A 190 22.14 -12.59 -14.35
N GLN A 191 20.90 -12.76 -13.96
CA GLN A 191 19.85 -13.28 -14.82
C GLN A 191 19.43 -12.26 -15.88
N GLN A 192 18.89 -12.74 -17.00
CA GLN A 192 18.28 -11.93 -18.04
C GLN A 192 16.78 -11.77 -17.72
N ILE A 193 16.29 -10.55 -17.86
CA ILE A 193 14.85 -10.24 -17.66
C ILE A 193 14.15 -10.26 -19.01
N ARG A 194 13.03 -10.98 -19.10
CA ARG A 194 12.20 -11.01 -20.30
C ARG A 194 11.03 -10.04 -20.15
N MET A 195 10.93 -9.12 -21.09
CA MET A 195 9.84 -8.13 -21.15
C MET A 195 9.15 -8.17 -22.51
N GLU A 196 7.86 -7.83 -22.55
CA GLU A 196 7.13 -7.75 -23.82
C GLU A 196 7.64 -6.57 -24.66
N GLU A 197 7.90 -6.85 -25.95
CA GLU A 197 8.23 -5.81 -26.94
C GLU A 197 7.03 -4.88 -27.11
N GLY A 198 7.27 -3.56 -27.06
CA GLY A 198 6.21 -2.55 -27.18
C GLY A 198 5.26 -2.48 -26.01
N ALA A 199 5.54 -3.18 -24.91
CA ALA A 199 4.78 -3.04 -23.67
C ALA A 199 4.97 -1.64 -23.08
N ALA A 200 3.94 -0.83 -23.16
CA ALA A 200 3.89 0.52 -22.61
C ALA A 200 3.27 0.55 -21.20
N PHE A 201 3.36 -0.58 -20.46
CA PHE A 201 2.85 -0.62 -19.11
C PHE A 201 3.61 0.40 -18.24
N GLY A 202 2.88 1.38 -17.75
CA GLY A 202 3.42 2.36 -16.82
C GLY A 202 2.46 2.60 -15.66
N ALA A 203 3.01 3.13 -14.60
CA ALA A 203 2.25 3.52 -13.41
C ALA A 203 2.95 4.65 -12.67
N ASP A 204 2.27 5.23 -11.72
CA ASP A 204 2.89 6.06 -10.70
C ASP A 204 3.46 5.15 -9.61
N PHE A 205 4.78 5.10 -9.48
CA PHE A 205 5.46 4.27 -8.50
C PHE A 205 5.91 5.10 -7.31
N ILE A 206 5.59 4.62 -6.10
CA ILE A 206 5.92 5.29 -4.85
C ILE A 206 6.74 4.39 -3.93
N ASP A 207 7.74 4.95 -3.24
CA ASP A 207 8.50 4.22 -2.21
C ASP A 207 7.64 3.84 -1.02
N CYS A 208 7.83 2.62 -0.52
CA CYS A 208 7.19 2.14 0.70
C CYS A 208 7.43 3.04 1.91
N ASP A 209 8.61 3.67 2.02
CA ASP A 209 8.91 4.61 3.11
C ASP A 209 8.11 5.91 2.95
N ASP A 210 7.91 6.40 1.71
CA ASP A 210 7.10 7.59 1.45
C ASP A 210 5.61 7.31 1.71
N VAL A 211 5.15 6.07 1.46
CA VAL A 211 3.81 5.65 1.89
C VAL A 211 3.67 5.78 3.42
N CYS A 212 4.67 5.33 4.18
CA CYS A 212 4.65 5.47 5.64
C CYS A 212 4.65 6.93 6.09
N GLN A 213 5.39 7.82 5.40
CA GLN A 213 5.36 9.26 5.68
C GLN A 213 3.99 9.89 5.39
N GLY A 214 3.36 9.55 4.27
CA GLY A 214 2.01 10.02 3.96
C GLY A 214 0.96 9.55 4.97
N LEU A 215 1.07 8.31 5.45
CA LEU A 215 0.21 7.78 6.50
C LEU A 215 0.47 8.48 7.85
N LEU A 216 1.72 8.77 8.19
CA LEU A 216 2.07 9.54 9.38
C LEU A 216 1.45 10.94 9.33
N ILE A 217 1.56 11.65 8.19
CA ILE A 217 0.93 12.97 8.00
C ILE A 217 -0.58 12.87 8.22
N ALA A 218 -1.23 11.82 7.70
CA ALA A 218 -2.67 11.64 7.88
C ALA A 218 -3.05 11.44 9.35
N VAL A 219 -2.19 10.76 10.13
CA VAL A 219 -2.36 10.57 11.57
C VAL A 219 -2.13 11.87 12.34
N GLU A 220 -1.01 12.57 12.09
CA GLU A 220 -0.60 13.77 12.84
C GLU A 220 -1.52 14.97 12.56
N ALA A 221 -1.86 15.20 11.29
CA ALA A 221 -2.74 16.30 10.86
C ALA A 221 -4.23 15.96 11.00
N GLU A 222 -4.56 14.76 11.51
CA GLU A 222 -5.94 14.30 11.68
C GLU A 222 -6.78 14.50 10.42
N LEU A 223 -6.24 14.11 9.26
CA LEU A 223 -6.89 14.32 7.97
C LEU A 223 -8.28 13.69 7.90
N CYS A 224 -9.17 14.30 7.13
CA CYS A 224 -10.50 13.79 6.81
C CYS A 224 -10.80 13.98 5.32
N GLY A 225 -11.43 12.98 4.70
CA GLY A 225 -11.73 12.96 3.28
C GLY A 225 -10.73 12.13 2.47
N ILE A 226 -10.69 12.35 1.15
CA ILE A 226 -9.91 11.53 0.23
C ILE A 226 -8.63 12.27 -0.16
N TYR A 227 -7.50 11.55 -0.20
CA TYR A 227 -6.19 12.04 -0.58
C TYR A 227 -5.48 11.02 -1.46
N ASN A 228 -4.86 11.47 -2.54
CA ASN A 228 -3.92 10.64 -3.28
C ASN A 228 -2.57 10.62 -2.56
N LEU A 229 -1.96 9.44 -2.54
CA LEU A 229 -0.63 9.21 -1.96
C LEU A 229 0.25 8.57 -3.05
N SER A 230 1.07 9.39 -3.72
CA SER A 230 1.74 9.05 -4.97
C SER A 230 3.03 9.86 -5.16
N SER A 231 3.87 9.44 -6.11
CA SER A 231 5.05 10.22 -6.52
C SER A 231 4.68 11.43 -7.38
N GLY A 232 3.56 11.38 -8.08
CA GLY A 232 3.10 12.41 -9.02
C GLY A 232 3.62 12.20 -10.45
N ARG A 233 4.27 11.05 -10.74
CA ARG A 233 4.85 10.79 -12.06
C ARG A 233 4.56 9.38 -12.54
N ARG A 234 3.99 9.25 -13.72
CA ARG A 234 3.91 7.97 -14.44
C ARG A 234 5.26 7.63 -15.05
N THR A 235 5.74 6.41 -14.81
CA THR A 235 6.98 5.87 -15.38
C THR A 235 6.70 4.51 -16.01
N GLU A 236 7.29 4.21 -17.14
CA GLU A 236 7.14 2.91 -17.80
C GLU A 236 7.97 1.84 -17.09
N LEU A 237 7.44 0.63 -17.03
CA LEU A 237 8.13 -0.48 -16.37
C LEU A 237 9.49 -0.78 -17.02
N LEU A 238 9.59 -0.63 -18.34
CA LEU A 238 10.84 -0.82 -19.06
C LEU A 238 11.92 0.17 -18.61
N ASP A 239 11.55 1.46 -18.43
CA ASP A 239 12.50 2.48 -17.96
C ASP A 239 13.01 2.13 -16.55
N ILE A 240 12.12 1.66 -15.67
CA ILE A 240 12.51 1.21 -14.33
C ILE A 240 13.51 0.06 -14.39
N VAL A 241 13.25 -0.95 -15.23
CA VAL A 241 14.12 -2.14 -15.33
C VAL A 241 15.46 -1.77 -15.95
N LEU A 242 15.49 -0.86 -16.94
CA LEU A 242 16.74 -0.33 -17.53
C LEU A 242 17.55 0.45 -16.48
N GLU A 243 16.93 1.30 -15.69
CA GLU A 243 17.61 2.07 -14.64
C GLU A 243 18.14 1.14 -13.53
N LEU A 244 17.38 0.11 -13.13
CA LEU A 244 17.85 -0.91 -12.19
C LEU A 244 19.07 -1.66 -12.77
N ALA A 245 19.04 -2.07 -14.05
CA ALA A 245 20.17 -2.72 -14.71
C ALA A 245 21.41 -1.81 -14.68
N GLN A 246 21.27 -0.55 -15.01
CA GLN A 246 22.35 0.45 -14.96
C GLN A 246 22.93 0.60 -13.53
N ASN A 247 22.09 0.75 -12.50
CA ASN A 247 22.50 0.84 -11.10
C ASN A 247 23.23 -0.44 -10.61
N LEU A 248 22.90 -1.57 -11.21
CA LEU A 248 23.54 -2.86 -10.93
C LEU A 248 24.83 -3.08 -11.74
N GLY A 249 25.19 -2.15 -12.65
CA GLY A 249 26.34 -2.27 -13.55
C GLY A 249 26.11 -3.28 -14.68
N ARG A 250 24.84 -3.53 -15.03
CA ARG A 250 24.44 -4.40 -16.16
C ARG A 250 24.21 -3.55 -17.41
N THR A 251 24.43 -4.15 -18.54
CA THR A 251 24.16 -3.55 -19.85
C THR A 251 22.70 -3.79 -20.28
N PRO A 252 22.15 -3.01 -21.26
CA PRO A 252 20.78 -3.19 -21.74
C PRO A 252 20.47 -4.60 -22.26
N GLU A 253 21.47 -5.37 -22.70
CA GLU A 253 21.32 -6.76 -23.15
C GLU A 253 20.91 -7.72 -22.02
N ALA A 254 20.93 -7.25 -20.77
CA ALA A 254 20.33 -7.98 -19.65
C ALA A 254 18.78 -8.02 -19.75
N ILE A 255 18.18 -7.25 -20.68
CA ILE A 255 16.75 -7.23 -20.92
C ILE A 255 16.46 -7.78 -22.33
N GLU A 256 15.76 -8.91 -22.38
CA GLU A 256 15.29 -9.53 -23.61
C GLU A 256 13.87 -9.03 -23.92
N LEU A 257 13.69 -8.33 -25.03
CA LEU A 257 12.36 -7.95 -25.51
C LEU A 257 11.75 -9.10 -26.31
N VAL A 258 10.55 -9.52 -25.94
CA VAL A 258 9.84 -10.66 -26.54
C VAL A 258 8.55 -10.17 -27.18
N HIS A 259 8.37 -10.48 -28.46
CA HIS A 259 7.11 -10.17 -29.16
C HIS A 259 5.93 -10.99 -28.59
N VAL A 260 4.84 -10.31 -28.31
CA VAL A 260 3.58 -10.94 -27.83
C VAL A 260 2.42 -10.42 -28.67
N ASP A 261 1.66 -11.35 -29.25
CA ASP A 261 0.49 -11.05 -30.09
C ASP A 261 -0.75 -10.77 -29.23
N ARG A 262 -0.75 -9.63 -28.53
CA ARG A 262 -1.92 -9.10 -27.81
C ARG A 262 -1.86 -7.59 -27.73
N ALA A 263 -3.03 -6.96 -27.52
CA ALA A 263 -3.08 -5.54 -27.24
C ALA A 263 -2.27 -5.20 -25.98
N PRO A 264 -1.38 -4.19 -26.02
CA PRO A 264 -0.55 -3.81 -24.90
C PRO A 264 -1.41 -3.30 -23.73
N ASP A 265 -1.05 -3.69 -22.52
CA ASP A 265 -1.58 -3.08 -21.30
C ASP A 265 -0.82 -1.77 -21.06
N THR A 266 -1.51 -0.66 -21.07
CA THR A 266 -0.92 0.68 -20.86
C THR A 266 -0.75 1.02 -19.38
N GLY A 267 -1.33 0.23 -18.45
CA GLY A 267 -1.20 0.44 -17.01
C GLY A 267 -2.11 1.54 -16.48
N PHE A 268 -1.56 2.44 -15.66
CA PHE A 268 -2.31 3.43 -14.89
C PHE A 268 -1.79 4.86 -15.16
N PRO A 269 -2.62 5.90 -14.96
CA PRO A 269 -2.21 7.30 -15.18
C PRO A 269 -1.17 7.76 -14.12
N ALA A 270 -0.60 8.96 -14.33
CA ALA A 270 0.02 9.72 -13.26
C ALA A 270 -1.05 10.09 -12.21
N ILE A 271 -0.65 10.19 -10.95
CA ILE A 271 -1.58 10.46 -9.84
C ILE A 271 -1.18 11.77 -9.17
N ASN A 272 -2.02 12.79 -9.27
CA ASN A 272 -1.80 14.06 -8.60
C ASN A 272 -1.96 13.90 -7.07
N SER A 273 -0.96 14.34 -6.31
CA SER A 273 -0.96 14.30 -4.83
C SER A 273 -0.85 15.69 -4.19
N ASP A 274 -1.16 16.76 -4.93
CA ASP A 274 -1.01 18.15 -4.45
C ASP A 274 -1.79 18.41 -3.17
N ARG A 275 -2.94 17.77 -3.02
CA ARG A 275 -3.74 17.87 -1.81
C ARG A 275 -2.99 17.35 -0.57
N LEU A 276 -2.27 16.23 -0.67
CA LEU A 276 -1.45 15.71 0.44
C LEU A 276 -0.15 16.51 0.57
N ARG A 277 0.41 16.98 -0.54
CA ARG A 277 1.61 17.85 -0.54
C ARG A 277 1.38 19.15 0.23
N SER A 278 0.17 19.70 0.23
CA SER A 278 -0.17 20.89 1.03
C SER A 278 -0.03 20.69 2.53
N TYR A 279 0.06 19.43 3.00
CA TYR A 279 0.37 19.05 4.38
C TYR A 279 1.83 18.67 4.60
N GLY A 280 2.71 18.99 3.63
CA GLY A 280 4.16 18.74 3.75
C GLY A 280 4.63 17.38 3.22
N PHE A 281 3.76 16.62 2.53
CA PHE A 281 4.17 15.39 1.86
C PHE A 281 5.14 15.71 0.70
N ASN A 282 6.30 15.07 0.70
CA ASN A 282 7.33 15.25 -0.33
C ASN A 282 8.00 13.90 -0.63
N PRO A 283 7.52 13.14 -1.64
CA PRO A 283 8.08 11.85 -1.99
C PRO A 283 9.48 11.99 -2.58
N LYS A 284 10.31 10.97 -2.35
CA LYS A 284 11.68 10.88 -2.89
C LYS A 284 11.65 10.80 -4.42
N PRO A 285 12.70 11.31 -5.11
CA PRO A 285 12.91 11.04 -6.52
C PRO A 285 12.95 9.53 -6.78
N LEU A 286 12.31 9.08 -7.87
CA LEU A 286 12.27 7.65 -8.22
C LEU A 286 13.67 7.06 -8.43
N SER A 287 14.60 7.84 -9.01
CA SER A 287 16.01 7.43 -9.19
C SER A 287 16.69 7.04 -7.87
N ASP A 288 16.46 7.81 -6.79
CA ASP A 288 17.06 7.53 -5.49
C ASP A 288 16.47 6.23 -4.90
N VAL A 289 15.17 6.01 -5.12
CA VAL A 289 14.49 4.78 -4.70
C VAL A 289 15.02 3.58 -5.46
N LEU A 290 15.20 3.66 -6.78
CA LEU A 290 15.74 2.59 -7.62
C LEU A 290 17.21 2.29 -7.30
N ALA A 291 18.02 3.31 -7.02
CA ALA A 291 19.40 3.12 -6.57
C ALA A 291 19.46 2.35 -5.24
N ARG A 292 18.59 2.68 -4.28
CA ARG A 292 18.47 1.93 -3.02
C ARG A 292 18.01 0.49 -3.24
N ILE A 293 16.98 0.25 -4.07
CA ILE A 293 16.50 -1.10 -4.39
C ILE A 293 17.61 -1.94 -5.03
N ALA A 294 18.39 -1.37 -5.95
CA ALA A 294 19.53 -2.04 -6.57
C ALA A 294 20.63 -2.38 -5.54
N PHE A 295 20.94 -1.47 -4.62
CA PHE A 295 21.88 -1.71 -3.53
C PHE A 295 21.43 -2.86 -2.62
N ASP A 296 20.15 -2.84 -2.20
CA ASP A 296 19.56 -3.88 -1.35
C ASP A 296 19.57 -5.25 -2.06
N ALA A 297 19.32 -5.28 -3.37
CA ALA A 297 19.38 -6.49 -4.19
C ALA A 297 20.81 -7.08 -4.25
N LYS A 298 21.83 -6.26 -4.44
CA LYS A 298 23.25 -6.71 -4.39
C LYS A 298 23.60 -7.36 -3.05
N THR A 299 23.15 -6.73 -1.96
CA THR A 299 23.44 -7.23 -0.60
C THR A 299 22.80 -8.59 -0.37
N ARG A 300 21.54 -8.77 -0.83
CA ARG A 300 20.82 -10.06 -0.71
C ARG A 300 21.46 -11.18 -1.53
N THR A 301 21.95 -10.88 -2.73
CA THR A 301 22.61 -11.88 -3.61
C THR A 301 24.02 -12.23 -3.15
N ALA A 302 24.70 -11.36 -2.42
CA ALA A 302 26.04 -11.63 -1.87
C ALA A 302 26.04 -12.52 -0.61
N VAL A 303 24.88 -12.66 0.06
CA VAL A 303 24.72 -13.46 1.31
C VAL A 303 24.24 -14.89 1.02
N ASN A 304 23.71 -15.16 -0.18
CA ASN A 304 23.28 -16.49 -0.64
C ASN A 304 24.34 -17.13 -1.54
#